data_8db52cbd230dbb0bf09f5b6146a8843a
#
_entry.id   8db52cbd230dbb0bf09f5b6146a8843a
#
_cell.length_a   1.000
_cell.length_b   1.000
_cell.length_c   1.000
_cell.angle_alpha   90.00
_cell.angle_beta   90.00
_cell.angle_gamma   90.00
#
_symmetry.space_group_name_H-M   'P 1'
#
loop_
_entity.id
_entity.type
_entity.pdbx_description
1 polymer ?
#
loop_
_entity_poly.entity_id
_entity_poly.type
_entity_poly.pdbx_seq_one_letter_code
_entity_poly.pdbx_strand_id
1 'polypeptide(L)'
;GGATYYAVAPADFATIYNVNPLRGSANYYGRPITGSGVTLAMVEQTMIQAKDWGHFRSYFKLTGYPGTLTQIHPGGCTSPGFTGDEGEAALDTEWSSAVAPAANIIEASCAGAAPFGFGVMMALQNLVEVGTAATIFSISYGGDEIADGFAFEAAWTNLMQEGAAEGKSIFVSTGDGGVSAETGNIDNLGLFVNGLSDTAYNVAVGGTDFGDTALGENATYWNAKNAMNGGSALSYVPEIAWNNSCASSVIWKFYKASGPIPFCNSGAQVPLQNDVGGSGSQSDFYKKPDWQATGVLGMPDDHLRDQPDVSLFAANGIWGHFYVFCMSDANEGGSPCQYATPNEVFGNAAGGTSFASPAFAGIAALVEETFEAPGQVFPLGNLAPSLYAVAKAQFNTPIGLSGCDASLGNKISPGCVFNYVTVGDNSEPCTAGTASCVAGGKGLGVLATTVDGKGVFAYPAHPGYSLATGLGSVNVTNLLYNYYVGL
;
A
#
# COMPACT_ATOMS: atom_id res chain seq x y z
N GLY A 1 -11.77 23.33 -20.09
CA GLY A 1 -10.39 22.94 -19.90
C GLY A 1 -10.36 21.46 -19.53
N GLY A 2 -9.44 20.68 -20.08
CA GLY A 2 -9.27 19.28 -19.69
C GLY A 2 -8.77 19.19 -18.24
N ALA A 3 -9.06 18.09 -17.55
CA ALA A 3 -8.48 17.81 -16.25
C ALA A 3 -6.95 17.69 -16.37
N THR A 4 -6.22 18.17 -15.37
CA THR A 4 -4.78 17.98 -15.29
C THR A 4 -4.55 16.76 -14.39
N TYR A 5 -3.69 15.85 -14.84
CA TYR A 5 -3.31 14.66 -14.10
C TYR A 5 -1.82 14.73 -13.79
N TYR A 6 -1.46 14.20 -12.63
CA TYR A 6 -0.10 14.09 -12.13
C TYR A 6 0.21 12.61 -11.92
N ALA A 7 0.77 11.99 -12.95
CA ALA A 7 1.20 10.60 -12.87
C ALA A 7 2.42 10.50 -11.94
N VAL A 8 2.31 9.67 -10.91
CA VAL A 8 3.36 9.46 -9.91
C VAL A 8 4.43 8.55 -10.52
N ALA A 9 5.59 9.11 -10.80
CA ALA A 9 6.76 8.41 -11.29
C ALA A 9 7.69 8.01 -10.12
N PRO A 10 8.64 7.08 -10.32
CA PRO A 10 9.65 6.73 -9.31
C PRO A 10 10.40 7.94 -8.70
N ALA A 11 10.63 8.99 -9.49
CA ALA A 11 11.26 10.21 -9.02
C ALA A 11 10.35 11.07 -8.13
N ASP A 12 9.03 11.04 -8.40
CA ASP A 12 8.03 11.70 -7.55
C ASP A 12 7.95 11.00 -6.20
N PHE A 13 7.82 9.67 -6.19
CA PHE A 13 7.85 8.88 -4.95
C PHE A 13 9.08 9.18 -4.11
N ALA A 14 10.27 9.20 -4.75
CA ALA A 14 11.52 9.47 -4.06
C ALA A 14 11.60 10.89 -3.49
N THR A 15 10.87 11.85 -4.06
CA THR A 15 10.76 13.23 -3.55
C THR A 15 9.73 13.31 -2.44
N ILE A 16 8.54 12.77 -2.66
CA ILE A 16 7.42 12.83 -1.71
C ILE A 16 7.78 12.13 -0.39
N TYR A 17 8.30 10.91 -0.46
CA TYR A 17 8.65 10.11 0.71
C TYR A 17 10.10 10.25 1.17
N ASN A 18 10.82 11.28 0.66
CA ASN A 18 12.17 11.66 1.10
C ASN A 18 13.21 10.52 0.98
N VAL A 19 13.20 9.80 -0.15
CA VAL A 19 14.22 8.77 -0.48
C VAL A 19 15.48 9.39 -1.07
N ASN A 20 15.36 10.53 -1.77
CA ASN A 20 16.46 11.15 -2.51
C ASN A 20 17.75 11.37 -1.71
N PRO A 21 17.72 11.80 -0.42
CA PRO A 21 18.95 11.95 0.37
C PRO A 21 19.75 10.67 0.51
N LEU A 22 19.11 9.50 0.48
CA LEU A 22 19.78 8.20 0.62
C LEU A 22 20.56 7.78 -0.63
N ARG A 23 20.17 8.28 -1.80
CA ARG A 23 20.79 7.91 -3.10
C ARG A 23 22.18 8.52 -3.32
N GLY A 24 22.56 9.52 -2.53
CA GLY A 24 23.88 10.13 -2.56
C GLY A 24 24.79 9.66 -1.42
N SER A 25 26.10 9.97 -1.49
CA SER A 25 27.06 9.65 -0.43
C SER A 25 27.09 10.67 0.71
N ALA A 26 26.34 11.76 0.61
CA ALA A 26 26.27 12.81 1.64
C ALA A 26 25.27 12.51 2.77
N ASN A 27 24.70 11.32 2.81
CA ASN A 27 23.81 10.85 3.87
C ASN A 27 24.59 10.40 5.12
N TYR A 28 23.86 10.06 6.18
CA TYR A 28 24.42 9.59 7.45
C TYR A 28 25.36 8.38 7.31
N TYR A 29 25.08 7.49 6.34
CA TYR A 29 25.85 6.24 6.12
C TYR A 29 27.13 6.46 5.32
N GLY A 30 27.37 7.66 4.76
CA GLY A 30 28.56 7.99 3.96
C GLY A 30 28.65 7.25 2.62
N ARG A 31 27.60 6.54 2.22
CA ARG A 31 27.48 5.78 0.95
C ARG A 31 26.03 5.82 0.44
N PRO A 32 25.79 5.64 -0.86
CA PRO A 32 24.44 5.46 -1.35
C PRO A 32 23.76 4.25 -0.69
N ILE A 33 22.49 4.41 -0.33
CA ILE A 33 21.59 3.35 0.15
C ILE A 33 20.52 3.20 -0.90
N THR A 34 20.50 2.05 -1.59
CA THR A 34 19.72 1.81 -2.82
C THR A 34 19.16 0.39 -2.92
N GLY A 35 19.25 -0.41 -1.84
CA GLY A 35 18.87 -1.81 -1.77
C GLY A 35 19.99 -2.76 -2.24
N SER A 36 21.24 -2.28 -2.32
CA SER A 36 22.36 -3.09 -2.80
C SER A 36 22.64 -4.28 -1.87
N GLY A 37 22.74 -5.48 -2.45
CA GLY A 37 22.96 -6.72 -1.70
C GLY A 37 21.68 -7.42 -1.24
N VAL A 38 20.58 -6.68 -1.13
CA VAL A 38 19.28 -7.21 -0.66
C VAL A 38 18.55 -7.92 -1.81
N THR A 39 17.82 -8.98 -1.48
CA THR A 39 16.96 -9.71 -2.42
C THR A 39 15.52 -9.69 -1.92
N LEU A 40 14.59 -9.27 -2.77
CA LEU A 40 13.16 -9.28 -2.53
C LEU A 40 12.49 -10.35 -3.38
N ALA A 41 11.43 -10.98 -2.89
CA ALA A 41 10.54 -11.84 -3.67
C ALA A 41 9.14 -11.23 -3.75
N MET A 42 8.64 -11.05 -4.96
CA MET A 42 7.24 -10.78 -5.26
C MET A 42 6.55 -12.13 -5.40
N VAL A 43 5.54 -12.36 -4.58
CA VAL A 43 4.90 -13.69 -4.43
C VAL A 43 3.62 -13.70 -5.27
N GLU A 44 3.65 -14.45 -6.38
CA GLU A 44 2.73 -14.27 -7.48
C GLU A 44 2.00 -15.55 -7.89
N GLN A 45 0.96 -15.39 -8.71
CA GLN A 45 0.29 -16.49 -9.41
C GLN A 45 0.22 -16.29 -10.93
N THR A 46 1.13 -15.50 -11.47
CA THR A 46 1.30 -15.20 -12.90
C THR A 46 2.76 -14.91 -13.19
N MET A 47 3.17 -15.05 -14.44
CA MET A 47 4.46 -14.58 -14.94
C MET A 47 4.33 -13.17 -15.50
N ILE A 48 5.47 -12.49 -15.68
CA ILE A 48 5.54 -11.19 -16.37
C ILE A 48 6.43 -11.27 -17.61
N GLN A 49 6.25 -10.32 -18.51
CA GLN A 49 7.22 -10.10 -19.57
C GLN A 49 8.41 -9.29 -19.04
N ALA A 50 9.54 -9.95 -18.79
CA ALA A 50 10.75 -9.33 -18.23
C ALA A 50 11.23 -8.09 -19.01
N LYS A 51 10.88 -7.96 -20.31
CA LYS A 51 11.16 -6.76 -21.11
C LYS A 51 10.47 -5.52 -20.57
N ASP A 52 9.29 -5.65 -19.94
CA ASP A 52 8.48 -4.53 -19.45
C ASP A 52 9.14 -3.92 -18.21
N TRP A 53 9.61 -4.75 -17.27
CA TRP A 53 10.45 -4.30 -16.17
C TRP A 53 11.72 -3.54 -16.65
N GLY A 54 12.39 -4.06 -17.68
CA GLY A 54 13.54 -3.40 -18.30
C GLY A 54 13.17 -2.06 -18.94
N HIS A 55 12.01 -1.99 -19.59
CA HIS A 55 11.48 -0.77 -20.20
C HIS A 55 11.16 0.30 -19.15
N PHE A 56 10.41 -0.07 -18.10
CA PHE A 56 10.11 0.80 -16.96
C PHE A 56 11.38 1.41 -16.36
N ARG A 57 12.37 0.59 -16.02
CA ARG A 57 13.65 1.06 -15.47
C ARG A 57 14.42 1.98 -16.42
N SER A 58 14.39 1.68 -17.71
CA SER A 58 15.03 2.51 -18.74
C SER A 58 14.36 3.87 -18.87
N TYR A 59 13.04 3.88 -18.94
CA TYR A 59 12.27 5.12 -19.09
C TYR A 59 12.47 6.04 -17.89
N PHE A 60 12.36 5.52 -16.67
CA PHE A 60 12.50 6.28 -15.43
C PHE A 60 13.96 6.45 -14.95
N LYS A 61 14.95 6.10 -15.78
CA LYS A 61 16.40 6.31 -15.53
C LYS A 61 16.93 5.54 -14.31
N LEU A 62 16.42 4.33 -14.09
CA LEU A 62 16.86 3.43 -13.02
C LEU A 62 17.97 2.45 -13.47
N THR A 63 18.31 2.40 -14.75
CA THR A 63 19.33 1.48 -15.32
C THR A 63 20.76 1.78 -14.87
N GLY A 64 21.01 2.90 -14.22
CA GLY A 64 22.30 3.20 -13.59
C GLY A 64 22.58 2.38 -12.33
N TYR A 65 21.57 1.69 -11.78
CA TYR A 65 21.68 0.83 -10.60
C TYR A 65 21.74 -0.65 -11.02
N PRO A 66 22.53 -1.50 -10.30
CA PRO A 66 22.81 -2.87 -10.72
C PRO A 66 21.69 -3.89 -10.43
N GLY A 67 20.52 -3.46 -9.98
CA GLY A 67 19.39 -4.33 -9.65
C GLY A 67 19.03 -5.29 -10.80
N THR A 68 18.59 -6.49 -10.44
CA THR A 68 18.26 -7.59 -11.36
C THR A 68 16.81 -8.05 -11.18
N LEU A 69 16.26 -8.69 -12.22
CA LEU A 69 15.00 -9.44 -12.15
C LEU A 69 15.28 -10.90 -12.51
N THR A 70 14.75 -11.82 -11.70
CA THR A 70 14.76 -13.25 -11.96
C THR A 70 13.36 -13.80 -11.76
N GLN A 71 12.83 -14.56 -12.71
CA GLN A 71 11.56 -15.26 -12.57
C GLN A 71 11.81 -16.71 -12.19
N ILE A 72 11.10 -17.22 -11.18
CA ILE A 72 11.24 -18.59 -10.69
C ILE A 72 9.88 -19.22 -10.38
N HIS A 73 9.85 -20.54 -10.41
CA HIS A 73 8.77 -21.35 -9.86
C HIS A 73 9.34 -22.10 -8.63
N PRO A 74 9.20 -21.50 -7.41
CA PRO A 74 9.89 -22.01 -6.23
C PRO A 74 9.45 -23.44 -5.91
N GLY A 75 10.40 -24.25 -5.40
CA GLY A 75 10.15 -25.67 -5.12
C GLY A 75 9.85 -26.54 -6.36
N GLY A 76 9.96 -25.99 -7.56
CA GLY A 76 9.59 -26.69 -8.81
C GLY A 76 8.07 -26.78 -9.00
N CYS A 77 7.31 -25.86 -8.46
CA CYS A 77 5.85 -25.79 -8.71
C CYS A 77 5.52 -25.58 -10.19
N THR A 78 4.31 -25.88 -10.57
CA THR A 78 3.85 -25.68 -11.95
C THR A 78 3.84 -24.19 -12.28
N SER A 79 4.40 -23.84 -13.43
CA SER A 79 4.32 -22.47 -13.96
C SER A 79 2.86 -22.06 -14.17
N PRO A 80 2.44 -20.89 -13.71
CA PRO A 80 1.11 -20.35 -14.00
C PRO A 80 0.96 -19.88 -15.46
N GLY A 81 2.07 -19.58 -16.14
CA GLY A 81 2.05 -18.84 -17.40
C GLY A 81 1.69 -17.37 -17.21
N PHE A 82 1.34 -16.69 -18.29
CA PHE A 82 0.75 -15.36 -18.26
C PHE A 82 -0.76 -15.50 -18.01
N THR A 83 -1.28 -14.70 -17.10
CA THR A 83 -2.71 -14.72 -16.71
C THR A 83 -3.23 -13.28 -16.63
N GLY A 84 -4.54 -13.11 -16.41
CA GLY A 84 -5.14 -11.79 -16.19
C GLY A 84 -4.52 -10.96 -15.07
N ASP A 85 -3.71 -11.58 -14.21
CA ASP A 85 -2.99 -10.92 -13.12
C ASP A 85 -1.60 -10.40 -13.54
N GLU A 86 -1.19 -10.50 -14.83
CA GLU A 86 0.14 -10.04 -15.27
C GLU A 86 0.42 -8.59 -14.89
N GLY A 87 -0.61 -7.74 -14.88
CA GLY A 87 -0.51 -6.34 -14.44
C GLY A 87 -0.05 -6.23 -12.98
N GLU A 88 -0.55 -7.13 -12.11
CA GLU A 88 -0.18 -7.17 -10.69
C GLU A 88 1.30 -7.51 -10.50
N ALA A 89 1.76 -8.61 -11.07
CA ALA A 89 3.15 -9.00 -10.96
C ALA A 89 4.12 -7.99 -11.65
N ALA A 90 3.66 -7.30 -12.70
CA ALA A 90 4.45 -6.23 -13.33
C ALA A 90 4.64 -5.05 -12.39
N LEU A 91 3.55 -4.51 -11.80
CA LEU A 91 3.64 -3.38 -10.88
C LEU A 91 4.45 -3.72 -9.62
N ASP A 92 4.34 -4.93 -9.07
CA ASP A 92 5.06 -5.39 -7.89
C ASP A 92 6.58 -5.39 -8.12
N THR A 93 7.03 -5.99 -9.23
CA THR A 93 8.45 -6.03 -9.59
C THR A 93 9.02 -4.66 -9.95
N GLU A 94 8.22 -3.79 -10.55
CA GLU A 94 8.63 -2.46 -10.96
C GLU A 94 8.71 -1.49 -9.78
N TRP A 95 7.70 -1.47 -8.90
CA TRP A 95 7.65 -0.51 -7.80
C TRP A 95 8.55 -0.88 -6.64
N SER A 96 8.78 -2.17 -6.37
CA SER A 96 9.86 -2.58 -5.46
C SER A 96 11.22 -2.10 -5.98
N SER A 97 11.50 -2.27 -7.29
CA SER A 97 12.75 -1.79 -7.89
C SER A 97 12.80 -0.27 -8.11
N ALA A 98 11.67 0.44 -8.15
CA ALA A 98 11.64 1.90 -8.18
C ALA A 98 12.18 2.53 -6.89
N VAL A 99 11.86 1.92 -5.76
CA VAL A 99 12.27 2.36 -4.42
C VAL A 99 13.68 1.88 -4.10
N ALA A 100 13.96 0.59 -4.30
CA ALA A 100 15.27 -0.06 -4.06
C ALA A 100 15.94 -0.47 -5.38
N PRO A 101 16.46 0.48 -6.18
CA PRO A 101 16.84 0.20 -7.58
C PRO A 101 18.09 -0.66 -7.74
N ALA A 102 18.86 -0.91 -6.68
CA ALA A 102 20.02 -1.80 -6.69
C ALA A 102 19.71 -3.18 -6.09
N ALA A 103 18.50 -3.42 -5.58
CA ALA A 103 18.10 -4.71 -5.06
C ALA A 103 17.89 -5.76 -6.16
N ASN A 104 18.03 -7.03 -5.80
CA ASN A 104 17.67 -8.15 -6.68
C ASN A 104 16.18 -8.47 -6.47
N ILE A 105 15.41 -8.52 -7.53
CA ILE A 105 14.00 -8.86 -7.52
C ILE A 105 13.83 -10.29 -8.04
N ILE A 106 13.12 -11.10 -7.27
CA ILE A 106 12.63 -12.41 -7.67
C ILE A 106 11.12 -12.30 -7.88
N GLU A 107 10.65 -12.51 -9.09
CA GLU A 107 9.25 -12.82 -9.35
C GLU A 107 9.07 -14.32 -9.12
N ALA A 108 8.33 -14.69 -8.09
CA ALA A 108 8.17 -16.06 -7.62
C ALA A 108 6.71 -16.49 -7.77
N SER A 109 6.39 -17.22 -8.85
CA SER A 109 5.01 -17.58 -9.19
C SER A 109 4.76 -19.07 -9.26
N CYS A 110 3.57 -19.47 -8.84
CA CYS A 110 3.07 -20.83 -8.95
C CYS A 110 1.63 -20.85 -9.48
N ALA A 111 1.28 -21.87 -10.25
CA ALA A 111 -0.11 -22.19 -10.52
C ALA A 111 -0.80 -22.69 -9.24
N GLY A 112 -2.06 -22.32 -9.06
CA GLY A 112 -2.86 -22.81 -7.92
C GLY A 112 -3.05 -24.32 -7.96
N ALA A 113 -2.91 -24.96 -6.79
CA ALA A 113 -3.09 -26.40 -6.62
C ALA A 113 -3.91 -26.70 -5.34
N ALA A 114 -4.47 -27.91 -5.28
CA ALA A 114 -5.18 -28.34 -4.08
C ALA A 114 -4.26 -28.29 -2.84
N PRO A 115 -4.79 -28.03 -1.61
CA PRO A 115 -6.22 -27.99 -1.32
C PRO A 115 -6.93 -26.66 -1.59
N PHE A 116 -6.21 -25.54 -1.63
CA PHE A 116 -6.82 -24.20 -1.67
C PHE A 116 -6.95 -23.61 -3.08
N GLY A 117 -6.19 -24.12 -4.07
CA GLY A 117 -6.25 -23.63 -5.45
C GLY A 117 -5.63 -22.24 -5.68
N PHE A 118 -4.92 -21.69 -4.69
CA PHE A 118 -4.36 -20.34 -4.69
C PHE A 118 -2.84 -20.36 -4.95
N GLY A 119 -2.43 -19.81 -6.09
CA GLY A 119 -1.04 -19.88 -6.57
C GLY A 119 -0.05 -19.13 -5.66
N VAL A 120 -0.48 -18.00 -5.12
CA VAL A 120 0.31 -17.19 -4.17
C VAL A 120 0.65 -17.99 -2.90
N MET A 121 -0.32 -18.73 -2.36
CA MET A 121 -0.07 -19.59 -1.20
C MET A 121 0.97 -20.69 -1.51
N MET A 122 0.89 -21.28 -2.71
CA MET A 122 1.86 -22.28 -3.16
C MET A 122 3.26 -21.69 -3.35
N ALA A 123 3.34 -20.47 -3.90
CA ALA A 123 4.60 -19.78 -4.07
C ALA A 123 5.23 -19.42 -2.71
N LEU A 124 4.43 -18.85 -1.78
CA LEU A 124 4.87 -18.53 -0.43
C LEU A 124 5.34 -19.77 0.32
N GLN A 125 4.56 -20.84 0.33
CA GLN A 125 4.92 -22.10 0.97
C GLN A 125 6.27 -22.62 0.48
N ASN A 126 6.48 -22.65 -0.84
CA ASN A 126 7.72 -23.14 -1.42
C ASN A 126 8.91 -22.21 -1.14
N LEU A 127 8.70 -20.89 -1.07
CA LEU A 127 9.75 -19.95 -0.70
C LEU A 127 10.20 -20.13 0.75
N VAL A 128 9.28 -20.43 1.65
CA VAL A 128 9.55 -20.68 3.07
C VAL A 128 10.15 -22.08 3.25
N GLU A 129 9.46 -23.15 2.83
CA GLU A 129 9.86 -24.53 3.14
C GLU A 129 11.13 -24.98 2.39
N VAL A 130 11.34 -24.56 1.14
CA VAL A 130 12.51 -24.94 0.34
C VAL A 130 13.67 -23.98 0.55
N GLY A 131 13.35 -22.75 0.97
CA GLY A 131 14.28 -21.66 1.21
C GLY A 131 14.59 -20.84 -0.04
N THR A 132 14.97 -19.60 0.19
CA THR A 132 15.33 -18.62 -0.84
C THR A 132 16.37 -17.65 -0.31
N ALA A 133 17.10 -16.99 -1.22
CA ALA A 133 17.99 -15.89 -0.89
C ALA A 133 17.22 -14.60 -0.52
N ALA A 134 15.93 -14.51 -0.85
CA ALA A 134 15.12 -13.35 -0.51
C ALA A 134 14.85 -13.30 1.00
N THR A 135 15.03 -12.12 1.57
CA THR A 135 14.76 -11.79 2.98
C THR A 135 13.49 -10.98 3.14
N ILE A 136 12.98 -10.40 2.06
CA ILE A 136 11.81 -9.55 2.03
C ILE A 136 10.83 -10.12 1.00
N PHE A 137 9.56 -10.28 1.40
CA PHE A 137 8.48 -10.74 0.54
C PHE A 137 7.41 -9.64 0.41
N SER A 138 6.85 -9.47 -0.80
CA SER A 138 5.66 -8.65 -1.05
C SER A 138 4.57 -9.51 -1.64
N ILE A 139 3.34 -9.29 -1.17
CA ILE A 139 2.13 -10.01 -1.56
C ILE A 139 1.03 -8.99 -1.81
N SER A 140 0.61 -8.85 -3.07
CA SER A 140 -0.40 -7.86 -3.48
C SER A 140 -1.73 -8.52 -3.82
N TYR A 141 -2.15 -9.44 -2.96
CA TYR A 141 -3.41 -10.18 -3.09
C TYR A 141 -4.23 -10.08 -1.80
N GLY A 142 -5.52 -10.37 -1.92
CA GLY A 142 -6.44 -10.34 -0.79
C GLY A 142 -7.61 -11.30 -0.93
N GLY A 143 -8.22 -11.60 0.20
CA GLY A 143 -9.44 -12.36 0.34
C GLY A 143 -10.18 -11.93 1.61
N ASP A 144 -11.50 -12.14 1.65
CA ASP A 144 -12.27 -11.87 2.85
C ASP A 144 -11.98 -12.94 3.90
N GLU A 145 -11.52 -12.53 5.09
CA GLU A 145 -11.15 -13.39 6.21
C GLU A 145 -12.25 -14.44 6.53
N ILE A 146 -13.51 -14.02 6.51
CA ILE A 146 -14.65 -14.89 6.79
C ILE A 146 -14.91 -15.84 5.62
N ALA A 147 -14.84 -15.35 4.38
CA ALA A 147 -15.08 -16.15 3.18
C ALA A 147 -13.97 -17.17 2.94
N ASP A 148 -12.72 -16.83 3.19
CA ASP A 148 -11.57 -17.73 3.10
C ASP A 148 -11.66 -18.85 4.16
N GLY A 149 -12.15 -18.53 5.34
CA GLY A 149 -12.52 -19.46 6.37
C GLY A 149 -11.33 -19.97 7.19
N PHE A 150 -11.65 -20.44 8.40
CA PHE A 150 -10.67 -20.77 9.43
C PHE A 150 -9.55 -21.75 8.99
N ALA A 151 -9.83 -22.69 8.09
CA ALA A 151 -8.81 -23.67 7.66
C ALA A 151 -7.75 -23.02 6.76
N PHE A 152 -8.14 -22.13 5.87
CA PHE A 152 -7.23 -21.35 5.05
C PHE A 152 -6.43 -20.39 5.90
N GLU A 153 -7.10 -19.61 6.75
CA GLU A 153 -6.48 -18.62 7.63
C GLU A 153 -5.44 -19.24 8.57
N ALA A 154 -5.76 -20.40 9.15
CA ALA A 154 -4.80 -21.13 10.01
C ALA A 154 -3.56 -21.59 9.22
N ALA A 155 -3.73 -22.09 7.99
CA ALA A 155 -2.62 -22.51 7.15
C ALA A 155 -1.78 -21.31 6.71
N TRP A 156 -2.43 -20.21 6.31
CA TRP A 156 -1.79 -18.95 5.94
C TRP A 156 -0.94 -18.38 7.09
N THR A 157 -1.53 -18.26 8.29
CA THR A 157 -0.85 -17.76 9.47
C THR A 157 0.37 -18.61 9.86
N ASN A 158 0.29 -19.94 9.71
CA ASN A 158 1.44 -20.81 9.97
C ASN A 158 2.61 -20.50 9.01
N LEU A 159 2.34 -20.28 7.74
CA LEU A 159 3.38 -19.90 6.75
C LEU A 159 3.97 -18.52 7.05
N MET A 160 3.14 -17.55 7.43
CA MET A 160 3.59 -16.21 7.83
C MET A 160 4.48 -16.28 9.09
N GLN A 161 4.08 -17.08 10.08
CA GLN A 161 4.85 -17.29 11.30
C GLN A 161 6.19 -17.97 11.03
N GLU A 162 6.21 -19.00 10.19
CA GLU A 162 7.44 -19.70 9.79
C GLU A 162 8.38 -18.74 9.06
N GLY A 163 7.89 -18.02 8.05
CA GLY A 163 8.67 -17.01 7.34
C GLY A 163 9.26 -15.94 8.28
N ALA A 164 8.45 -15.41 9.20
CA ALA A 164 8.93 -14.44 10.19
C ALA A 164 9.98 -15.04 11.13
N ALA A 165 9.82 -16.29 11.54
CA ALA A 165 10.79 -17.00 12.38
C ALA A 165 12.12 -17.27 11.65
N GLU A 166 12.10 -17.40 10.32
CA GLU A 166 13.29 -17.48 9.48
C GLU A 166 13.93 -16.11 9.19
N GLY A 167 13.38 -15.04 9.74
CA GLY A 167 13.88 -13.69 9.55
C GLY A 167 13.32 -12.99 8.31
N LYS A 168 12.28 -13.53 7.65
CA LYS A 168 11.66 -12.87 6.51
C LYS A 168 10.82 -11.67 6.94
N SER A 169 10.90 -10.58 6.19
CA SER A 169 10.02 -9.42 6.32
C SER A 169 8.92 -9.53 5.26
N ILE A 170 7.67 -9.67 5.68
CA ILE A 170 6.55 -9.94 4.78
C ILE A 170 5.61 -8.74 4.77
N PHE A 171 5.34 -8.20 3.58
CA PHE A 171 4.44 -7.08 3.33
C PHE A 171 3.24 -7.59 2.55
N VAL A 172 2.04 -7.20 2.99
CA VAL A 172 0.80 -7.62 2.33
C VAL A 172 -0.09 -6.40 2.14
N SER A 173 -0.61 -6.20 0.94
CA SER A 173 -1.60 -5.15 0.65
C SER A 173 -2.90 -5.41 1.40
N THR A 174 -3.57 -4.34 1.88
CA THR A 174 -4.82 -4.50 2.64
C THR A 174 -6.07 -4.58 1.78
N GLY A 175 -5.96 -4.30 0.49
CA GLY A 175 -7.08 -4.31 -0.45
C GLY A 175 -7.56 -2.91 -0.85
N ASP A 176 -8.45 -2.87 -1.82
CA ASP A 176 -8.83 -1.69 -2.58
C ASP A 176 -10.33 -1.37 -2.52
N GLY A 177 -11.06 -2.02 -1.63
CA GLY A 177 -12.50 -1.85 -1.42
C GLY A 177 -12.89 -1.02 -0.19
N GLY A 178 -11.96 -0.26 0.39
CA GLY A 178 -12.22 0.45 1.65
C GLY A 178 -12.58 -0.56 2.76
N VAL A 179 -13.71 -0.34 3.43
CA VAL A 179 -14.24 -1.27 4.45
C VAL A 179 -15.20 -2.30 3.88
N SER A 180 -15.38 -2.36 2.56
CA SER A 180 -16.28 -3.29 1.86
C SER A 180 -15.58 -4.59 1.51
N ALA A 181 -16.33 -5.70 1.59
CA ALA A 181 -15.91 -7.00 1.07
C ALA A 181 -15.90 -7.07 -0.47
N GLU A 182 -16.42 -6.07 -1.16
CA GLU A 182 -16.45 -5.98 -2.61
C GLU A 182 -15.61 -4.80 -3.10
N THR A 183 -14.84 -5.00 -4.17
CA THR A 183 -14.10 -3.92 -4.84
C THR A 183 -14.79 -3.58 -6.16
N GLY A 184 -15.05 -2.29 -6.38
CA GLY A 184 -15.62 -1.77 -7.64
C GLY A 184 -17.13 -1.92 -7.79
N ASN A 185 -17.82 -2.57 -6.84
CA ASN A 185 -19.28 -2.70 -6.78
C ASN A 185 -19.83 -2.05 -5.52
N ILE A 186 -21.15 -1.92 -5.43
CA ILE A 186 -21.81 -1.50 -4.18
C ILE A 186 -21.90 -2.70 -3.23
N ASP A 187 -21.43 -2.53 -2.01
CA ASP A 187 -21.39 -3.58 -1.01
C ASP A 187 -22.76 -4.16 -0.68
N ASN A 188 -22.81 -5.47 -0.57
CA ASN A 188 -23.99 -6.24 -0.10
C ASN A 188 -23.61 -7.35 0.90
N LEU A 189 -22.37 -7.41 1.35
CA LEU A 189 -21.83 -8.40 2.28
C LEU A 189 -21.59 -7.83 3.67
N GLY A 190 -21.13 -6.59 3.79
CA GLY A 190 -20.88 -5.90 5.05
C GLY A 190 -19.42 -5.49 5.21
N LEU A 191 -19.01 -5.27 6.46
CA LEU A 191 -17.62 -4.88 6.76
C LEU A 191 -16.65 -6.02 6.41
N PHE A 192 -15.50 -5.62 5.92
CA PHE A 192 -14.46 -6.49 5.38
C PHE A 192 -13.14 -6.31 6.11
N VAL A 193 -12.39 -7.39 6.17
CA VAL A 193 -10.97 -7.38 6.49
C VAL A 193 -10.24 -8.36 5.56
N ASN A 194 -9.07 -7.97 5.07
CA ASN A 194 -8.25 -8.86 4.25
C ASN A 194 -7.53 -9.88 5.14
N GLY A 195 -7.93 -11.16 5.08
CA GLY A 195 -7.36 -12.25 5.86
C GLY A 195 -5.89 -12.54 5.52
N LEU A 196 -5.42 -12.19 4.31
CA LEU A 196 -4.01 -12.37 3.98
C LEU A 196 -3.09 -11.39 4.70
N SER A 197 -3.60 -10.20 5.10
CA SER A 197 -2.80 -9.13 5.70
C SER A 197 -2.96 -8.97 7.21
N ASP A 198 -3.89 -9.67 7.84
CA ASP A 198 -4.27 -9.46 9.24
C ASP A 198 -3.51 -10.31 10.26
N THR A 199 -2.51 -11.10 9.83
CA THR A 199 -1.72 -11.90 10.76
C THR A 199 -0.80 -11.03 11.64
N ALA A 200 -0.32 -11.60 12.74
CA ALA A 200 0.65 -10.94 13.62
C ALA A 200 2.10 -10.96 13.05
N TYR A 201 2.33 -11.56 11.89
CA TYR A 201 3.66 -11.90 11.37
C TYR A 201 4.03 -11.17 10.07
N ASN A 202 3.18 -10.28 9.62
CA ASN A 202 3.40 -9.42 8.44
C ASN A 202 3.21 -7.94 8.79
N VAL A 203 3.55 -7.08 7.84
CA VAL A 203 3.16 -5.68 7.80
C VAL A 203 2.02 -5.52 6.80
N ALA A 204 0.86 -5.07 7.27
CA ALA A 204 -0.30 -4.74 6.45
C ALA A 204 -0.13 -3.33 5.85
N VAL A 205 -0.13 -3.21 4.54
CA VAL A 205 0.14 -1.94 3.83
C VAL A 205 -1.12 -1.43 3.16
N GLY A 206 -1.64 -0.33 3.65
CA GLY A 206 -2.84 0.34 3.15
C GLY A 206 -2.56 1.49 2.17
N GLY A 207 -3.63 2.25 1.86
CA GLY A 207 -3.61 3.27 0.83
C GLY A 207 -3.97 4.68 1.30
N THR A 208 -3.24 5.68 0.78
CA THR A 208 -3.59 7.11 0.86
C THR A 208 -3.86 7.68 -0.53
N ASP A 209 -4.43 8.88 -0.59
CA ASP A 209 -4.49 9.71 -1.80
C ASP A 209 -3.89 11.09 -1.52
N PHE A 210 -3.54 11.85 -2.55
CA PHE A 210 -3.06 13.21 -2.39
C PHE A 210 -4.22 14.21 -2.39
N GLY A 211 -4.24 15.05 -1.36
CA GLY A 211 -5.33 16.00 -1.09
C GLY A 211 -5.17 17.37 -1.76
N ASP A 212 -4.04 17.65 -2.40
CA ASP A 212 -3.72 18.96 -2.97
C ASP A 212 -4.69 19.43 -4.06
N THR A 213 -5.21 18.52 -4.89
CA THR A 213 -6.26 18.83 -5.87
C THR A 213 -7.58 19.24 -5.20
N ALA A 214 -7.99 18.54 -4.15
CA ALA A 214 -9.18 18.89 -3.38
C ALA A 214 -9.05 20.26 -2.70
N LEU A 215 -7.83 20.65 -2.34
CA LEU A 215 -7.47 21.95 -1.74
C LEU A 215 -7.22 23.04 -2.79
N GLY A 216 -7.06 22.71 -4.07
CA GLY A 216 -6.70 23.65 -5.13
C GLY A 216 -5.24 24.10 -5.07
N GLU A 217 -4.34 23.28 -4.54
CA GLU A 217 -2.94 23.63 -4.24
C GLU A 217 -1.91 22.91 -5.15
N ASN A 218 -2.33 22.28 -6.25
CA ASN A 218 -1.46 21.51 -7.15
C ASN A 218 -0.16 22.24 -7.53
N ALA A 219 -0.23 23.54 -7.84
CA ALA A 219 0.94 24.34 -8.24
C ALA A 219 1.97 24.52 -7.11
N THR A 220 1.61 24.21 -5.86
CA THR A 220 2.52 24.23 -4.71
C THR A 220 3.39 22.97 -4.67
N TYR A 221 2.84 21.85 -5.16
CA TYR A 221 3.44 20.54 -4.98
C TYR A 221 3.99 19.94 -6.28
N TRP A 222 3.59 20.44 -7.44
CA TRP A 222 3.96 19.86 -8.73
C TRP A 222 4.51 20.92 -9.70
N ASN A 223 5.57 20.56 -10.40
CA ASN A 223 6.06 21.34 -11.54
C ASN A 223 5.11 21.23 -12.72
N ALA A 224 5.02 22.30 -13.50
CA ALA A 224 4.23 22.33 -14.73
C ALA A 224 4.79 21.43 -15.85
N LYS A 225 6.00 20.90 -15.70
CA LYS A 225 6.67 20.02 -16.67
C LYS A 225 7.44 18.94 -15.92
N ASN A 226 7.35 17.72 -16.45
CA ASN A 226 8.13 16.60 -15.95
C ASN A 226 9.62 16.74 -16.30
N ALA A 227 10.47 16.30 -15.41
CA ALA A 227 11.89 16.06 -15.67
C ALA A 227 12.08 14.85 -16.61
N MET A 228 13.32 14.62 -17.06
CA MET A 228 13.63 13.49 -17.97
C MET A 228 13.42 12.11 -17.37
N ASN A 229 13.30 12.00 -16.06
CA ASN A 229 12.98 10.78 -15.31
C ASN A 229 11.50 10.69 -14.91
N GLY A 230 10.66 11.50 -15.54
CA GLY A 230 9.22 11.54 -15.29
C GLY A 230 8.78 12.41 -14.09
N GLY A 231 9.69 12.76 -13.19
CA GLY A 231 9.35 13.42 -11.94
C GLY A 231 8.90 14.87 -12.10
N SER A 232 7.92 15.27 -11.29
CA SER A 232 7.36 16.62 -11.22
C SER A 232 7.10 17.07 -9.78
N ALA A 233 7.08 16.19 -8.80
CA ALA A 233 6.87 16.51 -7.40
C ALA A 233 7.98 17.40 -6.84
N LEU A 234 7.61 18.39 -6.01
CA LEU A 234 8.50 19.37 -5.41
C LEU A 234 8.83 19.07 -3.93
N SER A 235 7.94 18.36 -3.25
CA SER A 235 8.04 18.08 -1.81
C SER A 235 7.05 16.99 -1.43
N TYR A 236 6.94 16.71 -0.12
CA TYR A 236 5.83 15.95 0.45
C TYR A 236 4.50 16.63 0.11
N VAL A 237 3.53 15.87 -0.37
CA VAL A 237 2.17 16.29 -0.74
C VAL A 237 1.21 15.96 0.40
N PRO A 238 0.23 16.82 0.73
CA PRO A 238 -0.77 16.46 1.75
C PRO A 238 -1.47 15.16 1.42
N GLU A 239 -1.53 14.23 2.37
CA GLU A 239 -2.23 12.96 2.18
C GLU A 239 -3.57 12.94 2.91
N ILE A 240 -4.53 12.27 2.28
CA ILE A 240 -5.86 11.94 2.77
C ILE A 240 -6.04 10.41 2.72
N ALA A 241 -7.02 9.86 3.45
CA ALA A 241 -7.38 8.46 3.26
C ALA A 241 -7.88 8.25 1.82
N TRP A 242 -7.40 7.20 1.14
CA TRP A 242 -7.89 6.88 -0.19
C TRP A 242 -9.30 6.34 -0.13
N ASN A 243 -10.24 7.06 -0.76
CA ASN A 243 -11.63 6.67 -0.91
C ASN A 243 -12.22 7.41 -2.11
N ASN A 244 -12.54 6.67 -3.16
CA ASN A 244 -13.07 7.18 -4.42
C ASN A 244 -14.58 7.01 -4.54
N SER A 245 -15.26 6.70 -3.45
CA SER A 245 -16.70 6.47 -3.42
C SER A 245 -17.50 7.72 -3.06
N CYS A 246 -18.79 7.64 -3.27
CA CYS A 246 -19.73 8.68 -2.83
C CYS A 246 -19.85 8.77 -1.28
N ALA A 247 -19.38 7.76 -0.54
CA ALA A 247 -19.35 7.78 0.91
C ALA A 247 -18.19 8.64 1.47
N SER A 248 -17.13 8.86 0.66
CA SER A 248 -15.94 9.64 1.04
C SER A 248 -16.29 11.01 1.62
N SER A 249 -15.83 11.27 2.87
CA SER A 249 -16.07 12.55 3.53
C SER A 249 -15.36 13.73 2.87
N VAL A 250 -14.31 13.48 2.10
CA VAL A 250 -13.64 14.50 1.31
C VAL A 250 -14.49 14.84 0.09
N ILE A 251 -14.98 13.82 -0.62
CA ILE A 251 -15.75 14.02 -1.86
C ILE A 251 -17.09 14.70 -1.59
N TRP A 252 -17.94 14.18 -0.70
CA TRP A 252 -19.24 14.79 -0.48
C TRP A 252 -19.16 16.21 0.12
N LYS A 253 -18.14 16.49 0.95
CA LYS A 253 -17.86 17.86 1.43
C LYS A 253 -17.41 18.79 0.31
N PHE A 254 -16.54 18.32 -0.59
CA PHE A 254 -16.11 19.08 -1.78
C PHE A 254 -17.32 19.51 -2.64
N TYR A 255 -18.27 18.61 -2.82
CA TYR A 255 -19.53 18.91 -3.51
C TYR A 255 -20.58 19.64 -2.65
N LYS A 256 -20.23 19.99 -1.40
CA LYS A 256 -21.11 20.70 -0.45
C LYS A 256 -22.44 19.97 -0.17
N ALA A 257 -22.42 18.65 -0.22
CA ALA A 257 -23.57 17.83 0.14
C ALA A 257 -23.81 17.85 1.66
N SER A 258 -25.02 17.51 2.09
CA SER A 258 -25.40 17.48 3.50
C SER A 258 -24.93 16.22 4.25
N GLY A 259 -24.31 15.28 3.56
CA GLY A 259 -23.79 14.03 4.09
C GLY A 259 -23.65 12.95 3.02
N PRO A 260 -23.00 11.80 3.35
CA PRO A 260 -22.75 10.76 2.37
C PRO A 260 -24.02 10.09 1.84
N ILE A 261 -24.98 9.74 2.71
CA ILE A 261 -26.20 9.04 2.29
C ILE A 261 -27.03 9.88 1.27
N PRO A 262 -27.36 11.18 1.52
CA PRO A 262 -27.99 12.01 0.51
C PRO A 262 -27.15 12.16 -0.77
N PHE A 263 -25.84 12.22 -0.65
CA PHE A 263 -24.94 12.38 -1.78
C PHE A 263 -24.91 11.13 -2.66
N CYS A 264 -24.75 9.94 -2.09
CA CYS A 264 -24.81 8.66 -2.81
C CYS A 264 -26.15 8.45 -3.54
N ASN A 265 -27.26 8.97 -3.00
CA ASN A 265 -28.59 8.84 -3.60
C ASN A 265 -28.98 10.00 -4.52
N SER A 266 -28.09 10.93 -4.83
CA SER A 266 -28.41 12.14 -5.63
C SER A 266 -28.55 11.91 -7.13
N GLY A 267 -28.33 10.70 -7.64
CA GLY A 267 -28.41 10.35 -9.06
C GLY A 267 -27.31 10.95 -9.95
N ALA A 268 -26.71 12.07 -9.54
CA ALA A 268 -25.58 12.68 -10.24
C ALA A 268 -24.23 11.98 -9.94
N GLN A 269 -24.22 11.04 -9.00
CA GLN A 269 -23.02 10.40 -8.44
C GLN A 269 -22.86 8.95 -8.89
N VAL A 270 -23.55 8.53 -9.95
CA VAL A 270 -23.42 7.15 -10.49
C VAL A 270 -21.96 6.70 -10.68
N PRO A 271 -21.04 7.55 -11.20
CA PRO A 271 -19.64 7.16 -11.32
C PRO A 271 -18.89 6.95 -9.98
N LEU A 272 -19.45 7.45 -8.87
CA LEU A 272 -18.89 7.33 -7.52
C LEU A 272 -19.67 6.31 -6.67
N GLN A 273 -20.66 5.64 -7.25
CA GLN A 273 -21.38 4.53 -6.62
C GLN A 273 -20.60 3.24 -6.84
N ASN A 274 -19.45 3.14 -6.20
CA ASN A 274 -18.55 2.00 -6.21
C ASN A 274 -17.83 1.92 -4.86
N ASP A 275 -17.22 0.79 -4.57
CA ASP A 275 -16.40 0.55 -3.40
C ASP A 275 -14.94 0.49 -3.86
N VAL A 276 -14.29 1.65 -3.86
CA VAL A 276 -12.89 1.82 -4.26
C VAL A 276 -12.19 2.74 -3.28
N GLY A 277 -11.30 2.18 -2.49
CA GLY A 277 -10.53 2.88 -1.47
C GLY A 277 -9.56 1.97 -0.75
N GLY A 278 -8.64 2.55 0.02
CA GLY A 278 -7.69 1.79 0.83
C GLY A 278 -8.41 1.00 1.93
N SER A 279 -8.27 -0.33 1.92
CA SER A 279 -8.91 -1.18 2.91
C SER A 279 -8.23 -1.09 4.26
N GLY A 280 -9.03 -1.20 5.30
CA GLY A 280 -8.58 -1.21 6.67
C GLY A 280 -9.73 -1.42 7.64
N SER A 281 -9.54 -2.33 8.59
CA SER A 281 -10.54 -2.77 9.57
C SER A 281 -9.85 -3.51 10.71
N GLN A 282 -10.61 -4.04 11.63
CA GLN A 282 -10.18 -4.99 12.64
C GLN A 282 -10.46 -6.42 12.18
N SER A 283 -9.58 -7.36 12.51
CA SER A 283 -9.78 -8.79 12.25
C SER A 283 -10.95 -9.34 13.06
N ASP A 284 -11.65 -10.30 12.49
CA ASP A 284 -12.68 -11.09 13.18
C ASP A 284 -12.09 -12.31 13.91
N PHE A 285 -10.90 -12.78 13.51
CA PHE A 285 -10.28 -14.02 14.01
C PHE A 285 -9.09 -13.78 14.93
N TYR A 286 -8.25 -12.77 14.65
CA TYR A 286 -6.97 -12.61 15.30
C TYR A 286 -7.01 -11.59 16.42
N LYS A 287 -6.37 -11.95 17.54
CA LYS A 287 -6.17 -11.03 18.67
C LYS A 287 -5.12 -9.99 18.33
N LYS A 288 -5.30 -8.79 18.88
CA LYS A 288 -4.28 -7.74 18.83
C LYS A 288 -2.96 -8.24 19.39
N PRO A 289 -1.88 -8.24 18.62
CA PRO A 289 -0.58 -8.66 19.11
C PRO A 289 -0.03 -7.63 20.10
N ASP A 290 0.83 -8.09 21.01
CA ASP A 290 1.40 -7.26 22.08
C ASP A 290 2.10 -6.01 21.56
N TRP A 291 2.76 -6.12 20.40
CA TRP A 291 3.45 -4.99 19.77
C TRP A 291 2.47 -3.94 19.23
N GLN A 292 1.25 -4.31 18.84
CA GLN A 292 0.20 -3.37 18.44
C GLN A 292 -0.50 -2.75 19.64
N ALA A 293 -0.65 -3.50 20.73
CA ALA A 293 -1.25 -3.07 21.99
C ALA A 293 -0.37 -2.11 22.82
N THR A 294 0.71 -1.57 22.24
CA THR A 294 1.75 -0.81 22.99
C THR A 294 1.34 0.61 23.43
N GLY A 295 0.14 1.07 23.15
CA GLY A 295 -0.33 2.40 23.52
C GLY A 295 0.16 3.50 22.55
N VAL A 296 0.22 3.20 21.26
CA VAL A 296 0.31 4.20 20.20
C VAL A 296 -0.97 5.04 20.22
N LEU A 297 -0.84 6.34 20.09
CA LEU A 297 -2.00 7.25 20.05
C LEU A 297 -2.98 6.82 18.94
N GLY A 298 -4.27 6.81 19.23
CA GLY A 298 -5.34 6.48 18.28
C GLY A 298 -5.61 4.99 18.12
N MET A 299 -4.78 4.12 18.69
CA MET A 299 -5.00 2.67 18.64
C MET A 299 -6.31 2.27 19.31
N PRO A 300 -7.22 1.52 18.63
CA PRO A 300 -8.44 1.02 19.24
C PRO A 300 -8.16 0.07 20.42
N ASP A 301 -9.00 0.12 21.46
CA ASP A 301 -8.97 -0.79 22.63
C ASP A 301 -10.00 -1.91 22.45
N ASP A 302 -9.92 -2.64 21.35
CA ASP A 302 -10.86 -3.69 20.95
C ASP A 302 -10.32 -5.12 21.13
N HIS A 303 -9.00 -5.25 21.42
CA HIS A 303 -8.30 -6.52 21.58
C HIS A 303 -8.19 -7.37 20.30
N LEU A 304 -8.50 -6.79 19.14
CA LEU A 304 -8.41 -7.43 17.84
C LEU A 304 -7.23 -6.86 17.03
N ARG A 305 -6.71 -7.66 16.11
CA ARG A 305 -5.67 -7.21 15.18
C ARG A 305 -6.25 -6.15 14.25
N ASP A 306 -5.67 -4.97 14.25
CA ASP A 306 -6.07 -3.85 13.41
C ASP A 306 -5.17 -3.73 12.17
N GLN A 307 -5.74 -3.43 11.03
CA GLN A 307 -5.03 -3.07 9.81
C GLN A 307 -5.63 -1.80 9.18
N PRO A 308 -4.81 -1.08 8.36
CA PRO A 308 -3.42 -1.34 8.00
C PRO A 308 -2.44 -1.02 9.14
N ASP A 309 -1.16 -1.46 9.02
CA ASP A 309 -0.09 -0.99 9.91
C ASP A 309 0.44 0.36 9.43
N VAL A 310 0.68 0.49 8.13
CA VAL A 310 1.20 1.68 7.46
C VAL A 310 0.45 1.89 6.15
N SER A 311 0.56 3.08 5.57
CA SER A 311 -0.01 3.37 4.24
C SER A 311 0.96 4.19 3.40
N LEU A 312 0.85 4.05 2.07
CA LEU A 312 1.47 4.94 1.10
C LEU A 312 0.42 5.34 0.07
N PHE A 313 0.77 6.29 -0.81
CA PHE A 313 -0.09 6.64 -1.94
C PHE A 313 -0.52 5.37 -2.70
N ALA A 314 -1.81 5.27 -3.02
CA ALA A 314 -2.42 4.10 -3.67
C ALA A 314 -3.56 4.46 -4.63
N ALA A 315 -3.90 5.74 -4.75
CA ALA A 315 -5.11 6.16 -5.47
C ALA A 315 -5.03 5.98 -6.98
N ASN A 316 -6.20 5.90 -7.62
CA ASN A 316 -6.37 5.60 -9.04
C ASN A 316 -7.00 6.75 -9.86
N GLY A 317 -6.82 7.99 -9.43
CA GLY A 317 -7.01 9.16 -10.30
C GLY A 317 -8.22 10.05 -10.03
N ILE A 318 -9.05 9.83 -9.01
CA ILE A 318 -10.20 10.71 -8.71
C ILE A 318 -9.75 12.17 -8.46
N TRP A 319 -8.67 12.35 -7.71
CA TRP A 319 -8.07 13.68 -7.47
C TRP A 319 -6.95 14.02 -8.45
N GLY A 320 -6.83 13.24 -9.54
CA GLY A 320 -5.87 13.49 -10.62
C GLY A 320 -4.51 12.84 -10.42
N HIS A 321 -4.34 11.98 -9.44
CA HIS A 321 -3.09 11.27 -9.14
C HIS A 321 -3.27 9.77 -9.33
N PHE A 322 -2.28 9.12 -9.94
CA PHE A 322 -2.24 7.66 -10.13
C PHE A 322 -0.79 7.22 -10.33
N TYR A 323 -0.51 5.96 -10.08
CA TYR A 323 0.77 5.37 -10.43
C TYR A 323 0.87 5.05 -11.92
N VAL A 324 2.10 5.03 -12.43
CA VAL A 324 2.43 4.47 -13.74
C VAL A 324 3.21 3.17 -13.58
N PHE A 325 2.95 2.22 -14.45
CA PHE A 325 3.66 0.95 -14.55
C PHE A 325 3.77 0.54 -16.01
N CYS A 326 4.38 -0.59 -16.32
CA CYS A 326 4.58 -1.08 -17.68
C CYS A 326 4.08 -2.52 -17.82
N MET A 327 2.96 -2.71 -18.48
CA MET A 327 2.47 -4.02 -18.88
C MET A 327 2.06 -3.97 -20.33
N SER A 328 2.89 -4.55 -21.23
CA SER A 328 2.71 -4.40 -22.67
C SER A 328 2.02 -5.58 -23.35
N ASP A 329 1.62 -6.62 -22.61
CA ASP A 329 0.93 -7.77 -23.19
C ASP A 329 -0.51 -7.44 -23.56
N ALA A 330 -0.76 -7.25 -24.85
CA ALA A 330 -2.08 -6.94 -25.36
C ALA A 330 -3.09 -8.10 -25.18
N ASN A 331 -2.63 -9.34 -24.96
CA ASN A 331 -3.53 -10.47 -24.70
C ASN A 331 -4.13 -10.41 -23.30
N GLU A 332 -3.37 -9.83 -22.36
CA GLU A 332 -3.76 -9.62 -20.96
C GLU A 332 -4.25 -8.20 -20.69
N GLY A 333 -4.59 -7.43 -21.74
CA GLY A 333 -5.14 -6.08 -21.63
C GLY A 333 -4.10 -4.95 -21.54
N GLY A 334 -2.83 -5.25 -21.77
CA GLY A 334 -1.72 -4.31 -21.69
C GLY A 334 -1.68 -3.24 -22.77
N SER A 335 -0.88 -2.23 -22.52
CA SER A 335 -0.68 -1.06 -23.38
C SER A 335 0.80 -0.80 -23.61
N PRO A 336 1.20 -0.22 -24.79
CA PRO A 336 2.60 0.12 -25.04
C PRO A 336 3.20 1.01 -23.95
N CYS A 337 4.39 0.66 -23.45
CA CYS A 337 5.08 1.34 -22.36
C CYS A 337 5.97 2.51 -22.81
N GLN A 338 5.59 3.24 -23.86
CA GLN A 338 6.40 4.35 -24.35
C GLN A 338 6.06 5.68 -23.67
N TYR A 339 4.87 5.78 -23.08
CA TYR A 339 4.36 6.98 -22.38
C TYR A 339 4.42 8.27 -23.24
N ALA A 340 4.43 8.12 -24.57
CA ALA A 340 4.61 9.21 -25.51
C ALA A 340 3.32 10.03 -25.72
N THR A 341 2.17 9.44 -25.43
CA THR A 341 0.85 10.06 -25.57
C THR A 341 0.04 9.92 -24.27
N PRO A 342 -0.93 10.79 -24.00
CA PRO A 342 -1.83 10.64 -22.86
C PRO A 342 -2.52 9.26 -22.81
N ASN A 343 -2.90 8.69 -23.95
CA ASN A 343 -3.53 7.37 -24.00
C ASN A 343 -2.59 6.25 -23.54
N GLU A 344 -1.31 6.32 -23.90
CA GLU A 344 -0.31 5.35 -23.42
C GLU A 344 -0.04 5.50 -21.92
N VAL A 345 -0.02 6.74 -21.40
CA VAL A 345 0.07 6.99 -19.96
C VAL A 345 -1.13 6.41 -19.24
N PHE A 346 -2.35 6.69 -19.71
CA PHE A 346 -3.58 6.16 -19.10
C PHE A 346 -3.72 4.63 -19.23
N GLY A 347 -3.24 4.06 -20.34
CA GLY A 347 -3.22 2.60 -20.51
C GLY A 347 -2.21 1.86 -19.63
N ASN A 348 -1.31 2.61 -18.98
CA ASN A 348 -0.33 2.12 -18.01
C ASN A 348 -0.47 2.87 -16.68
N ALA A 349 -1.68 3.29 -16.33
CA ALA A 349 -2.00 4.02 -15.13
C ALA A 349 -2.93 3.20 -14.24
N ALA A 350 -2.57 3.08 -12.97
CA ALA A 350 -3.40 2.39 -11.99
C ALA A 350 -3.20 2.97 -10.58
N GLY A 351 -4.00 2.50 -9.66
CA GLY A 351 -3.82 2.61 -8.23
C GLY A 351 -4.08 1.26 -7.60
N GLY A 352 -3.93 1.18 -6.31
CA GLY A 352 -4.11 -0.01 -5.51
C GLY A 352 -3.13 -0.04 -4.34
N THR A 353 -3.53 -0.64 -3.24
CA THR A 353 -2.61 -0.99 -2.15
C THR A 353 -1.53 -1.95 -2.63
N SER A 354 -1.76 -2.57 -3.78
CA SER A 354 -0.82 -3.36 -4.57
C SER A 354 0.42 -2.57 -5.00
N PHE A 355 0.35 -1.25 -5.19
CA PHE A 355 1.54 -0.41 -5.40
C PHE A 355 2.23 -0.06 -4.08
N ALA A 356 1.46 0.12 -3.01
CA ALA A 356 1.98 0.51 -1.71
C ALA A 356 2.81 -0.61 -1.06
N SER A 357 2.36 -1.87 -1.17
CA SER A 357 3.03 -3.03 -0.58
C SER A 357 4.46 -3.24 -1.14
N PRO A 358 4.68 -3.41 -2.46
CA PRO A 358 6.03 -3.58 -3.01
C PRO A 358 6.90 -2.32 -2.85
N ALA A 359 6.30 -1.13 -2.86
CA ALA A 359 7.05 0.10 -2.54
C ALA A 359 7.55 0.09 -1.09
N PHE A 360 6.73 -0.37 -0.13
CA PHE A 360 7.16 -0.49 1.26
C PHE A 360 8.17 -1.64 1.46
N ALA A 361 8.03 -2.75 0.75
CA ALA A 361 9.04 -3.79 0.67
C ALA A 361 10.39 -3.24 0.16
N GLY A 362 10.35 -2.36 -0.84
CA GLY A 362 11.53 -1.61 -1.30
C GLY A 362 12.11 -0.71 -0.20
N ILE A 363 11.28 -0.03 0.60
CA ILE A 363 11.74 0.74 1.77
C ILE A 363 12.44 -0.18 2.78
N ALA A 364 11.87 -1.36 3.06
CA ALA A 364 12.50 -2.34 3.94
C ALA A 364 13.88 -2.79 3.42
N ALA A 365 14.04 -2.93 2.09
CA ALA A 365 15.34 -3.24 1.51
C ALA A 365 16.38 -2.11 1.72
N LEU A 366 15.94 -0.85 1.71
CA LEU A 366 16.81 0.27 2.08
C LEU A 366 17.20 0.21 3.57
N VAL A 367 16.28 -0.18 4.45
CA VAL A 367 16.56 -0.39 5.88
C VAL A 367 17.55 -1.54 6.05
N GLU A 368 17.28 -2.70 5.45
CA GLU A 368 18.13 -3.89 5.56
C GLU A 368 19.55 -3.62 5.10
N GLU A 369 19.73 -2.91 3.97
CA GLU A 369 21.05 -2.52 3.47
C GLU A 369 21.87 -1.75 4.52
N THR A 370 21.25 -1.03 5.44
CA THR A 370 21.99 -0.25 6.46
C THR A 370 22.66 -1.13 7.52
N PHE A 371 22.17 -2.35 7.70
CA PHE A 371 22.72 -3.34 8.64
C PHE A 371 23.75 -4.27 8.00
N GLU A 372 23.86 -4.25 6.67
CA GLU A 372 24.78 -5.15 5.98
C GLU A 372 26.25 -4.78 6.26
N ALA A 373 27.03 -5.78 6.63
CA ALA A 373 28.47 -5.77 6.50
C ALA A 373 28.86 -6.48 5.18
N PRO A 374 30.01 -6.17 4.56
CA PRO A 374 30.41 -6.81 3.32
C PRO A 374 30.32 -8.34 3.38
N GLY A 375 29.42 -8.94 2.60
CA GLY A 375 29.18 -10.38 2.53
C GLY A 375 28.30 -10.99 3.62
N GLN A 376 27.62 -10.17 4.43
CA GLN A 376 26.63 -10.63 5.42
C GLN A 376 25.29 -9.99 5.13
N VAL A 377 24.23 -10.80 5.06
CA VAL A 377 22.83 -10.36 5.03
C VAL A 377 22.30 -10.43 6.44
N PHE A 378 21.65 -9.38 6.92
CA PHE A 378 21.00 -9.33 8.22
C PHE A 378 19.49 -9.23 8.04
N PRO A 379 18.79 -10.36 7.93
CA PRO A 379 17.34 -10.36 7.81
C PRO A 379 16.69 -9.62 8.98
N LEU A 380 15.76 -8.72 8.68
CA LEU A 380 15.09 -7.88 9.68
C LEU A 380 13.97 -8.62 10.42
N GLY A 381 13.45 -9.70 9.83
CA GLY A 381 12.26 -10.39 10.35
C GLY A 381 11.00 -9.54 10.22
N ASN A 382 10.00 -9.81 11.06
CA ASN A 382 8.77 -9.01 11.07
C ASN A 382 9.05 -7.57 11.52
N LEU A 383 8.82 -6.61 10.62
CA LEU A 383 9.08 -5.19 10.89
C LEU A 383 7.99 -4.52 11.74
N ALA A 384 6.78 -5.06 11.80
CA ALA A 384 5.67 -4.41 12.48
C ALA A 384 6.00 -3.98 13.92
N PRO A 385 6.60 -4.83 14.79
CA PRO A 385 6.96 -4.43 16.15
C PRO A 385 7.85 -3.17 16.21
N SER A 386 8.84 -3.09 15.31
CA SER A 386 9.79 -1.96 15.26
C SER A 386 9.10 -0.69 14.75
N LEU A 387 8.23 -0.79 13.74
CA LEU A 387 7.45 0.35 13.22
C LEU A 387 6.57 0.95 14.32
N TYR A 388 5.86 0.11 15.08
CA TYR A 388 5.03 0.57 16.20
C TYR A 388 5.85 1.18 17.36
N ALA A 389 7.05 0.65 17.65
CA ALA A 389 7.94 1.23 18.65
C ALA A 389 8.41 2.63 18.24
N VAL A 390 8.80 2.82 16.97
CA VAL A 390 9.19 4.14 16.43
C VAL A 390 8.02 5.11 16.44
N ALA A 391 6.83 4.68 16.00
CA ALA A 391 5.62 5.50 16.01
C ALA A 391 5.23 5.95 17.43
N LYS A 392 5.28 5.03 18.40
CA LYS A 392 5.03 5.34 19.81
C LYS A 392 6.01 6.38 20.34
N ALA A 393 7.29 6.24 20.02
CA ALA A 393 8.30 7.22 20.43
C ALA A 393 8.02 8.59 19.82
N GLN A 394 7.65 8.66 18.53
CA GLN A 394 7.32 9.92 17.86
C GLN A 394 6.04 10.55 18.44
N PHE A 395 4.94 9.81 18.55
CA PHE A 395 3.63 10.35 18.94
C PHE A 395 3.59 10.78 20.41
N ASN A 396 4.53 10.33 21.23
CA ASN A 396 4.68 10.80 22.62
C ASN A 396 5.41 12.16 22.72
N THR A 397 5.79 12.78 21.61
CA THR A 397 6.41 14.10 21.60
C THR A 397 5.41 15.20 21.18
N PRO A 398 5.54 16.44 21.69
CA PRO A 398 4.68 17.55 21.24
C PRO A 398 4.77 17.82 19.73
N ILE A 399 5.95 17.63 19.13
CA ILE A 399 6.17 17.81 17.68
C ILE A 399 5.48 16.67 16.93
N GLY A 400 5.58 15.43 17.41
CA GLY A 400 4.89 14.28 16.80
C GLY A 400 3.37 14.46 16.77
N LEU A 401 2.78 15.07 17.80
CA LEU A 401 1.35 15.30 17.90
C LEU A 401 0.82 16.47 17.06
N SER A 402 1.64 17.47 16.74
CA SER A 402 1.17 18.67 16.04
C SER A 402 1.90 18.98 14.74
N GLY A 403 3.07 18.41 14.56
CA GLY A 403 3.94 18.70 13.41
C GLY A 403 3.98 17.58 12.36
N CYS A 404 3.41 16.40 12.65
CA CYS A 404 3.48 15.23 11.77
C CYS A 404 2.11 14.86 11.16
N ASP A 405 1.17 15.78 11.13
CA ASP A 405 -0.10 15.63 10.42
C ASP A 405 0.13 15.74 8.91
N ALA A 406 -0.27 14.72 8.17
CA ALA A 406 -0.11 14.64 6.72
C ALA A 406 -0.77 15.81 5.96
N SER A 407 -1.82 16.41 6.53
CA SER A 407 -2.52 17.57 5.95
C SER A 407 -1.64 18.84 5.88
N LEU A 408 -0.52 18.87 6.61
CA LEU A 408 0.42 19.99 6.58
C LEU A 408 1.24 20.04 5.28
N GLY A 409 1.32 18.96 4.52
CA GLY A 409 2.05 18.88 3.26
C GLY A 409 3.52 19.29 3.44
N ASN A 410 4.02 20.23 2.64
CA ASN A 410 5.40 20.71 2.69
C ASN A 410 5.76 21.50 3.97
N LYS A 411 4.82 21.71 4.89
CA LYS A 411 5.03 22.33 6.20
C LYS A 411 5.18 21.31 7.32
N ILE A 412 5.12 20.01 6.98
CA ILE A 412 5.33 18.94 7.97
C ILE A 412 6.69 19.08 8.63
N SER A 413 6.79 18.74 9.91
CA SER A 413 8.05 18.85 10.64
C SER A 413 9.12 17.92 10.04
N PRO A 414 10.35 18.41 9.79
CA PRO A 414 11.41 17.61 9.17
C PRO A 414 11.86 16.41 10.01
N GLY A 415 11.49 16.35 11.28
CA GLY A 415 11.82 15.24 12.18
C GLY A 415 10.79 14.11 12.21
N CYS A 416 9.68 14.22 11.47
CA CYS A 416 8.66 13.18 11.43
C CYS A 416 9.18 11.92 10.73
N VAL A 417 8.96 10.76 11.33
CA VAL A 417 9.14 9.45 10.70
C VAL A 417 7.84 9.02 10.04
N PHE A 418 6.74 9.07 10.79
CA PHE A 418 5.39 8.81 10.30
C PHE A 418 4.62 10.12 10.12
N ASN A 419 3.88 10.21 9.03
CA ASN A 419 2.96 11.30 8.71
C ASN A 419 1.55 10.73 8.89
N TYR A 420 0.95 10.88 10.08
CA TYR A 420 -0.38 10.36 10.32
C TYR A 420 -1.45 11.16 9.56
N VAL A 421 -2.40 10.44 8.99
CA VAL A 421 -3.48 11.03 8.18
C VAL A 421 -4.65 11.40 9.07
N THR A 422 -5.19 12.60 8.90
CA THR A 422 -6.33 13.10 9.69
C THR A 422 -7.54 13.46 8.85
N VAL A 423 -7.42 13.38 7.53
CA VAL A 423 -8.44 13.80 6.58
C VAL A 423 -8.94 12.61 5.79
N GLY A 424 -10.26 12.48 5.67
CA GLY A 424 -10.90 11.40 4.94
C GLY A 424 -11.35 10.26 5.85
N ASP A 425 -11.74 9.19 5.23
CA ASP A 425 -12.23 7.93 5.79
C ASP A 425 -12.14 6.86 4.69
N ASN A 426 -12.28 5.58 5.06
CA ASN A 426 -12.42 4.47 4.14
C ASN A 426 -13.86 3.89 4.11
N SER A 427 -14.86 4.70 4.50
CA SER A 427 -16.28 4.34 4.44
C SER A 427 -16.73 4.10 3.00
N GLU A 428 -17.52 3.04 2.79
CA GLU A 428 -18.01 2.69 1.46
C GLU A 428 -19.56 2.67 1.41
N PRO A 429 -20.16 2.92 0.23
CA PRO A 429 -21.60 2.79 0.06
C PRO A 429 -22.04 1.32 0.11
N CYS A 430 -23.25 1.10 0.61
CA CYS A 430 -23.83 -0.24 0.74
C CYS A 430 -25.29 -0.29 0.31
N THR A 431 -25.76 -1.45 -0.08
CA THR A 431 -27.20 -1.68 -0.35
C THR A 431 -27.98 -1.68 0.96
N ALA A 432 -29.07 -0.95 1.01
CA ALA A 432 -29.92 -0.92 2.19
C ALA A 432 -30.40 -2.32 2.62
N GLY A 433 -30.10 -2.70 3.85
CA GLY A 433 -30.39 -4.04 4.40
C GLY A 433 -29.16 -4.94 4.51
N THR A 434 -28.03 -4.56 3.94
CA THR A 434 -26.73 -5.22 4.17
C THR A 434 -26.33 -5.11 5.65
N ALA A 435 -25.58 -6.07 6.16
CA ALA A 435 -24.99 -6.03 7.48
C ALA A 435 -24.14 -4.75 7.64
N SER A 436 -24.18 -4.13 8.80
CA SER A 436 -23.43 -2.89 9.10
C SER A 436 -23.76 -1.68 8.19
N CYS A 437 -24.81 -1.75 7.37
CA CYS A 437 -25.23 -0.68 6.47
C CYS A 437 -26.21 0.26 7.14
N VAL A 438 -25.85 1.53 7.29
CA VAL A 438 -26.74 2.59 7.76
C VAL A 438 -27.36 3.30 6.56
N ALA A 439 -28.67 3.16 6.37
CA ALA A 439 -29.40 3.76 5.25
C ALA A 439 -30.52 4.67 5.74
N GLY A 440 -30.79 5.76 5.02
CA GLY A 440 -31.88 6.69 5.30
C GLY A 440 -33.26 6.25 4.78
N GLY A 441 -33.39 5.02 4.29
CA GLY A 441 -34.61 4.49 3.67
C GLY A 441 -34.29 3.43 2.61
N LYS A 442 -35.05 3.42 1.49
CA LYS A 442 -34.74 2.60 0.33
C LYS A 442 -33.66 3.31 -0.51
N GLY A 443 -32.65 2.58 -0.94
CA GLY A 443 -31.52 3.09 -1.73
C GLY A 443 -30.19 2.73 -1.08
N LEU A 444 -29.16 3.53 -1.34
CA LEU A 444 -27.84 3.33 -0.79
C LEU A 444 -27.74 3.82 0.65
N GLY A 445 -27.07 3.05 1.47
CA GLY A 445 -26.55 3.43 2.78
C GLY A 445 -25.03 3.62 2.73
N VAL A 446 -24.44 3.65 3.93
CA VAL A 446 -22.97 3.70 4.13
C VAL A 446 -22.62 2.72 5.23
N LEU A 447 -21.53 1.97 5.02
CA LEU A 447 -21.00 1.04 6.00
C LEU A 447 -20.60 1.76 7.28
N ALA A 448 -20.94 1.20 8.43
CA ALA A 448 -20.78 1.82 9.72
C ALA A 448 -20.54 0.78 10.82
N THR A 449 -19.84 1.19 11.85
CA THR A 449 -19.76 0.48 13.12
C THR A 449 -20.76 1.06 14.13
N THR A 450 -20.98 0.37 15.21
CA THR A 450 -21.82 0.87 16.31
C THR A 450 -20.94 1.32 17.46
N VAL A 451 -20.95 2.63 17.74
CA VAL A 451 -20.29 3.22 18.91
C VAL A 451 -21.37 3.80 19.82
N ASP A 452 -21.42 3.35 21.07
CA ASP A 452 -22.44 3.79 22.06
C ASP A 452 -23.90 3.71 21.56
N GLY A 453 -24.19 2.66 20.79
CA GLY A 453 -25.54 2.45 20.22
C GLY A 453 -25.89 3.36 19.03
N LYS A 454 -24.93 4.09 18.48
CA LYS A 454 -25.07 4.93 17.29
C LYS A 454 -24.20 4.41 16.16
N GLY A 455 -24.73 4.40 14.94
CA GLY A 455 -23.96 4.13 13.75
C GLY A 455 -22.94 5.25 13.52
N VAL A 456 -21.67 4.89 13.40
CA VAL A 456 -20.56 5.76 13.01
C VAL A 456 -19.99 5.20 11.73
N PHE A 457 -19.90 6.01 10.68
CA PHE A 457 -19.34 5.56 9.42
C PHE A 457 -17.91 5.07 9.62
N ALA A 458 -17.62 3.91 9.11
CA ALA A 458 -16.38 3.20 9.34
C ALA A 458 -15.44 3.39 8.14
N TYR A 459 -14.19 3.84 8.30
CA TYR A 459 -13.59 4.37 9.53
C TYR A 459 -12.99 5.74 9.24
N PRO A 460 -13.14 6.73 10.13
CA PRO A 460 -12.52 8.05 9.93
C PRO A 460 -11.02 8.00 10.17
N ALA A 461 -10.26 8.76 9.37
CA ALA A 461 -8.88 9.10 9.68
C ALA A 461 -8.83 10.09 10.85
N HIS A 462 -7.85 9.93 11.75
CA HIS A 462 -7.68 10.77 12.93
C HIS A 462 -6.23 10.78 13.43
N PRO A 463 -5.85 11.69 14.34
CA PRO A 463 -4.48 11.77 14.85
C PRO A 463 -3.95 10.46 15.44
N GLY A 464 -2.72 10.13 15.07
CA GLY A 464 -2.09 8.87 15.45
C GLY A 464 -2.47 7.72 14.53
N TYR A 465 -2.63 6.51 15.09
CA TYR A 465 -3.11 5.35 14.34
C TYR A 465 -4.60 5.49 14.02
N SER A 466 -5.02 5.10 12.82
CA SER A 466 -6.42 4.96 12.43
C SER A 466 -6.64 3.70 11.58
N LEU A 467 -7.83 3.10 11.66
CA LEU A 467 -8.18 1.95 10.80
C LEU A 467 -8.26 2.32 9.31
N ALA A 468 -8.29 3.61 8.97
CA ALA A 468 -8.29 4.05 7.59
C ALA A 468 -6.89 4.04 6.95
N THR A 469 -5.81 4.29 7.73
CA THR A 469 -4.46 4.51 7.18
C THR A 469 -3.32 4.02 8.09
N GLY A 470 -3.62 3.27 9.15
CA GLY A 470 -2.61 2.78 10.08
C GLY A 470 -1.83 3.91 10.77
N LEU A 471 -0.55 3.76 10.90
CA LEU A 471 0.39 4.78 11.40
C LEU A 471 0.58 5.97 10.43
N GLY A 472 -0.01 5.88 9.22
CA GLY A 472 0.16 6.84 8.13
C GLY A 472 1.32 6.49 7.21
N SER A 473 1.74 7.46 6.39
CA SER A 473 2.88 7.32 5.49
C SER A 473 4.22 7.61 6.18
N VAL A 474 5.33 7.33 5.50
CA VAL A 474 6.66 7.41 6.10
C VAL A 474 7.57 8.41 5.40
N ASN A 475 8.39 9.11 6.17
CA ASN A 475 9.60 9.76 5.69
C ASN A 475 10.73 8.72 5.72
N VAL A 476 11.10 8.20 4.56
CA VAL A 476 12.01 7.05 4.44
C VAL A 476 13.39 7.34 5.03
N THR A 477 13.96 8.50 4.76
CA THR A 477 15.27 8.89 5.34
C THR A 477 15.21 8.93 6.87
N ASN A 478 14.14 9.48 7.44
CA ASN A 478 13.97 9.54 8.89
C ASN A 478 13.68 8.14 9.48
N LEU A 479 12.93 7.29 8.76
CA LEU A 479 12.71 5.91 9.20
C LEU A 479 14.05 5.17 9.35
N LEU A 480 14.92 5.23 8.33
CA LEU A 480 16.23 4.59 8.40
C LEU A 480 17.07 5.10 9.59
N TYR A 481 17.07 6.42 9.82
CA TYR A 481 17.86 7.00 10.91
C TYR A 481 17.32 6.67 12.32
N ASN A 482 16.02 6.42 12.44
CA ASN A 482 15.37 6.15 13.73
C ASN A 482 15.07 4.67 13.96
N TYR A 483 15.24 3.83 12.97
CA TYR A 483 14.95 2.39 13.09
C TYR A 483 15.78 1.72 14.19
N TYR A 484 17.03 2.14 14.37
CA TYR A 484 17.91 1.65 15.45
C TYR A 484 17.44 2.02 16.86
N VAL A 485 16.60 3.04 17.01
CA VAL A 485 16.08 3.50 18.31
C VAL A 485 14.91 2.63 18.75
N GLY A 486 14.25 1.97 17.85
CA GLY A 486 13.13 1.07 18.10
C GLY A 486 13.54 -0.39 18.42
N LEU A 487 14.81 -0.72 18.23
CA LEU A 487 15.43 -1.99 18.59
C LEU A 487 16.07 -1.90 19.98
#